data_f9a1d24e8dc58eca79d501227a1afb23
#
_entry.id   f9a1d24e8dc58eca79d501227a1afb23
#
_cell.length_a   1.000
_cell.length_b   1.000
_cell.length_c   1.000
_cell.angle_alpha   90.00
_cell.angle_beta   90.00
_cell.angle_gamma   90.00
#
_symmetry.space_group_name_H-M   'P 1'
#
loop_
_entity.id
_entity.type
_entity.pdbx_description
1 polymer ?
#
loop_
_entity_poly.entity_id
_entity_poly.type
_entity_poly.pdbx_seq_one_letter_code
_entity_poly.pdbx_strand_id
1 'polypeptide(L)'
;MNFKSEKQLKTYLNSLEFIGQGSQGICYLDKTNNTVIKIFHDFFEEGITSYKKEDILKFSNVKNKTFIWATDVIMINDIVVGYTMPYISSRNLWKINPLMLNLDTLLKGIKNATLDFNILSENNIVIYDIMYNILYNNGTFKIIDTLEYSYGDKVKDNMRGFNLEIMLFLVDNYFNDFVNKNSILKEMYLNQSWLD
;
A
#
# COMPACT_ATOMS: atom_id res chain seq x y z
N MET A 1 -3.60 -3.80 20.42
CA MET A 1 -2.90 -4.87 21.22
C MET A 1 -1.96 -4.19 22.21
N ASN A 2 -1.94 -4.62 23.48
CA ASN A 2 -1.09 -4.01 24.52
C ASN A 2 -0.12 -5.03 25.13
N PHE A 3 1.16 -4.69 25.18
CA PHE A 3 2.22 -5.49 25.81
C PHE A 3 2.78 -4.75 27.02
N LYS A 4 3.15 -5.50 28.07
CA LYS A 4 3.70 -4.93 29.31
C LYS A 4 5.20 -4.62 29.21
N SER A 5 5.87 -5.13 28.17
CA SER A 5 7.31 -4.94 27.96
C SER A 5 7.72 -5.32 26.55
N GLU A 6 8.86 -4.79 26.12
CA GLU A 6 9.50 -5.16 24.86
C GLU A 6 9.81 -6.68 24.79
N LYS A 7 10.22 -7.29 25.92
CA LYS A 7 10.46 -8.75 26.00
C LYS A 7 9.20 -9.55 25.64
N GLN A 8 8.02 -9.11 26.14
CA GLN A 8 6.75 -9.77 25.82
C GLN A 8 6.40 -9.61 24.34
N LEU A 9 6.58 -8.42 23.78
CA LEU A 9 6.39 -8.19 22.34
C LEU A 9 7.32 -9.08 21.52
N LYS A 10 8.63 -9.09 21.81
CA LYS A 10 9.60 -9.92 21.10
C LYS A 10 9.25 -11.42 21.17
N THR A 11 8.81 -11.90 22.34
CA THR A 11 8.36 -13.30 22.48
C THR A 11 7.17 -13.59 21.58
N TYR A 12 6.21 -12.68 21.50
CA TYR A 12 5.06 -12.80 20.60
C TYR A 12 5.49 -12.79 19.13
N LEU A 13 6.31 -11.81 18.71
CA LEU A 13 6.80 -11.71 17.33
C LEU A 13 7.58 -12.95 16.89
N ASN A 14 8.37 -13.56 17.77
CA ASN A 14 9.10 -14.79 17.48
C ASN A 14 8.17 -15.99 17.21
N SER A 15 6.90 -15.95 17.60
CA SER A 15 5.91 -16.98 17.27
C SER A 15 5.22 -16.76 15.92
N LEU A 16 5.49 -15.63 15.26
CA LEU A 16 4.88 -15.25 14.00
C LEU A 16 5.83 -15.51 12.81
N GLU A 17 5.25 -15.55 11.62
CA GLU A 17 6.03 -15.65 10.39
C GLU A 17 6.52 -14.27 9.95
N PHE A 18 7.81 -14.09 9.76
CA PHE A 18 8.36 -12.91 9.10
C PHE A 18 7.95 -12.91 7.62
N ILE A 19 7.32 -11.82 7.15
CA ILE A 19 6.85 -11.70 5.76
C ILE A 19 7.53 -10.59 4.98
N GLY A 20 8.27 -9.70 5.63
CA GLY A 20 9.03 -8.66 4.96
C GLY A 20 9.36 -7.47 5.85
N GLN A 21 10.14 -6.56 5.30
CA GLN A 21 10.45 -5.26 5.92
C GLN A 21 10.48 -4.17 4.84
N GLY A 22 10.11 -2.98 5.21
CA GLY A 22 10.19 -1.77 4.42
C GLY A 22 11.00 -0.68 5.13
N SER A 23 10.98 0.55 4.62
CA SER A 23 11.68 1.69 5.23
C SER A 23 11.16 2.05 6.63
N GLN A 24 9.87 1.85 6.90
CA GLN A 24 9.22 2.26 8.14
C GLN A 24 9.18 1.17 9.22
N GLY A 25 9.34 -0.11 8.86
CA GLY A 25 9.19 -1.18 9.85
C GLY A 25 9.21 -2.60 9.30
N ILE A 26 9.05 -3.55 10.21
CA ILE A 26 9.10 -4.99 9.98
C ILE A 26 7.68 -5.56 10.06
N CYS A 27 7.34 -6.43 9.11
CA CYS A 27 6.04 -7.07 9.00
C CYS A 27 6.09 -8.57 9.34
N TYR A 28 5.18 -8.98 10.20
CA TYR A 28 4.96 -10.37 10.61
C TYR A 28 3.53 -10.80 10.31
N LEU A 29 3.33 -12.06 9.98
CA LEU A 29 2.02 -12.66 9.75
C LEU A 29 1.57 -13.49 10.96
N ASP A 30 0.48 -13.08 11.56
CA ASP A 30 -0.30 -13.94 12.44
C ASP A 30 -1.29 -14.76 11.59
N LYS A 31 -0.90 -16.01 11.30
CA LYS A 31 -1.73 -16.93 10.50
C LYS A 31 -3.05 -17.28 11.18
N THR A 32 -3.07 -17.30 12.51
CA THR A 32 -4.26 -17.68 13.28
C THR A 32 -5.36 -16.65 13.11
N ASN A 33 -4.97 -15.37 13.13
CA ASN A 33 -5.90 -14.24 13.03
C ASN A 33 -5.97 -13.65 11.61
N ASN A 34 -5.19 -14.18 10.66
CA ASN A 34 -5.07 -13.66 9.29
C ASN A 34 -4.74 -12.16 9.26
N THR A 35 -3.81 -11.74 10.10
CA THR A 35 -3.47 -10.34 10.37
C THR A 35 -1.98 -10.10 10.19
N VAL A 36 -1.63 -8.99 9.56
CA VAL A 36 -0.25 -8.50 9.53
C VAL A 36 -0.01 -7.59 10.72
N ILE A 37 1.12 -7.81 11.37
CA ILE A 37 1.69 -7.02 12.46
C ILE A 37 2.85 -6.23 11.90
N LYS A 38 2.76 -4.91 11.79
CA LYS A 38 3.88 -4.02 11.37
C LYS A 38 4.42 -3.31 12.60
N ILE A 39 5.71 -3.51 12.90
CA ILE A 39 6.43 -2.86 14.01
C ILE A 39 7.38 -1.83 13.42
N PHE A 40 7.36 -0.62 13.93
CA PHE A 40 8.21 0.48 13.48
C PHE A 40 9.68 0.26 13.80
N HIS A 41 10.57 0.65 12.88
CA HIS A 41 12.01 0.62 13.10
C HIS A 41 12.43 1.55 14.23
N ASP A 42 11.88 2.76 14.30
CA ASP A 42 12.18 3.77 15.33
C ASP A 42 12.06 3.18 16.74
N PHE A 43 11.08 2.30 16.96
CA PHE A 43 10.95 1.64 18.25
C PHE A 43 12.17 0.77 18.59
N PHE A 44 12.70 0.02 17.63
CA PHE A 44 13.86 -0.85 17.87
C PHE A 44 15.17 -0.08 17.97
N GLU A 45 15.27 1.07 17.31
CA GLU A 45 16.49 1.88 17.24
C GLU A 45 16.54 2.89 18.39
N GLU A 46 15.42 3.56 18.69
CA GLU A 46 15.36 4.68 19.63
C GLU A 46 14.52 4.39 20.89
N GLY A 47 13.77 3.31 20.91
CA GLY A 47 12.85 2.94 22.00
C GLY A 47 11.60 3.82 22.09
N ILE A 48 11.43 4.76 21.17
CA ILE A 48 10.29 5.69 21.09
C ILE A 48 9.80 5.80 19.65
N THR A 49 8.56 6.20 19.48
CA THR A 49 8.00 6.55 18.17
C THR A 49 7.24 7.86 18.26
N SER A 50 7.13 8.60 17.17
CA SER A 50 6.31 9.81 17.06
C SER A 50 4.84 9.53 16.73
N TYR A 51 4.49 8.28 16.41
CA TYR A 51 3.17 7.91 15.96
C TYR A 51 2.14 7.90 17.08
N LYS A 52 0.96 8.46 16.79
CA LYS A 52 -0.20 8.43 17.68
C LYS A 52 -1.26 7.49 17.15
N LYS A 53 -2.05 6.90 18.06
CA LYS A 53 -3.14 6.00 17.70
C LYS A 53 -4.13 6.64 16.74
N GLU A 54 -4.48 7.90 16.98
CA GLU A 54 -5.43 8.66 16.19
C GLU A 54 -4.95 8.84 14.75
N ASP A 55 -3.65 9.08 14.55
CA ASP A 55 -3.04 9.27 13.23
C ASP A 55 -3.03 7.96 12.44
N ILE A 56 -2.73 6.84 13.10
CA ILE A 56 -2.71 5.51 12.46
C ILE A 56 -4.12 5.08 12.05
N LEU A 57 -5.12 5.31 12.90
CA LEU A 57 -6.49 4.84 12.67
C LEU A 57 -7.41 5.87 11.98
N LYS A 58 -6.87 7.03 11.58
CA LYS A 58 -7.65 8.17 11.06
C LYS A 58 -8.60 7.83 9.90
N PHE A 59 -8.26 6.83 9.08
CA PHE A 59 -9.05 6.41 7.93
C PHE A 59 -9.74 5.05 8.09
N SER A 60 -9.60 4.39 9.25
CA SER A 60 -10.12 3.04 9.50
C SER A 60 -11.64 2.89 9.26
N ASN A 61 -12.39 3.99 9.37
CA ASN A 61 -13.84 4.03 9.13
C ASN A 61 -14.22 4.28 7.67
N VAL A 62 -13.27 4.61 6.80
CA VAL A 62 -13.54 4.86 5.36
C VAL A 62 -13.67 3.53 4.65
N LYS A 63 -14.91 3.16 4.35
CA LYS A 63 -15.23 1.88 3.71
C LYS A 63 -14.80 1.89 2.25
N ASN A 64 -13.95 0.96 1.88
CA ASN A 64 -13.48 0.73 0.52
C ASN A 64 -13.04 -0.73 0.36
N LYS A 65 -12.71 -1.15 -0.86
CA LYS A 65 -12.23 -2.51 -1.16
C LYS A 65 -10.76 -2.55 -1.55
N THR A 66 -10.20 -1.43 -1.97
CA THR A 66 -8.85 -1.36 -2.55
C THR A 66 -7.78 -1.03 -1.51
N PHE A 67 -8.04 -0.06 -0.63
CA PHE A 67 -7.08 0.41 0.36
C PHE A 67 -7.14 -0.40 1.64
N ILE A 68 -5.97 -0.79 2.14
CA ILE A 68 -5.84 -1.60 3.36
C ILE A 68 -5.44 -0.68 4.52
N TRP A 69 -6.43 -0.39 5.36
CA TRP A 69 -6.23 0.44 6.54
C TRP A 69 -5.68 -0.35 7.73
N ALA A 70 -4.99 0.35 8.61
CA ALA A 70 -4.72 -0.14 9.95
C ALA A 70 -6.03 -0.45 10.69
N THR A 71 -6.07 -1.55 11.41
CA THR A 71 -7.26 -2.00 12.18
C THR A 71 -7.13 -1.78 13.68
N ASP A 72 -5.91 -1.80 14.19
CA ASP A 72 -5.61 -1.53 15.60
C ASP A 72 -4.15 -1.10 15.73
N VAL A 73 -3.77 -0.57 16.89
CA VAL A 73 -2.40 -0.22 17.23
C VAL A 73 -1.77 -1.25 18.17
N ILE A 74 -0.45 -1.34 18.13
CA ILE A 74 0.36 -2.13 19.03
C ILE A 74 1.06 -1.18 19.99
N MET A 75 0.94 -1.44 21.29
CA MET A 75 1.44 -0.53 22.32
C MET A 75 2.28 -1.26 23.36
N ILE A 76 3.28 -0.56 23.89
CA ILE A 76 4.02 -0.93 25.10
C ILE A 76 3.99 0.27 26.04
N ASN A 77 3.43 0.12 27.24
CA ASN A 77 3.38 1.19 28.25
C ASN A 77 2.90 2.54 27.66
N ASP A 78 1.78 2.52 26.92
CA ASP A 78 1.18 3.68 26.25
C ASP A 78 1.98 4.27 25.06
N ILE A 79 3.11 3.68 24.70
CA ILE A 79 3.87 4.04 23.50
C ILE A 79 3.35 3.19 22.34
N VAL A 80 2.97 3.83 21.24
CA VAL A 80 2.58 3.13 20.00
C VAL A 80 3.85 2.64 19.31
N VAL A 81 4.01 1.34 19.15
CA VAL A 81 5.21 0.71 18.56
C VAL A 81 4.93 0.08 17.19
N GLY A 82 3.68 0.05 16.76
CA GLY A 82 3.27 -0.53 15.50
C GLY A 82 1.75 -0.59 15.34
N TYR A 83 1.32 -1.29 14.32
CA TYR A 83 -0.11 -1.47 14.05
C TYR A 83 -0.41 -2.81 13.39
N THR A 84 -1.68 -3.14 13.35
CA THR A 84 -2.21 -4.33 12.68
C THR A 84 -3.00 -3.94 11.44
N MET A 85 -3.01 -4.82 10.44
CA MET A 85 -3.84 -4.69 9.25
C MET A 85 -4.23 -6.07 8.72
N PRO A 86 -5.29 -6.22 7.90
CA PRO A 86 -5.66 -7.49 7.30
C PRO A 86 -4.52 -8.05 6.44
N TYR A 87 -4.27 -9.35 6.53
CA TYR A 87 -3.37 -10.01 5.59
C TYR A 87 -4.03 -10.17 4.22
N ILE A 88 -3.30 -9.83 3.18
CA ILE A 88 -3.75 -9.94 1.79
C ILE A 88 -2.86 -10.95 1.06
N SER A 89 -3.44 -12.09 0.68
CA SER A 89 -2.75 -13.10 -0.13
C SER A 89 -2.70 -12.67 -1.60
N SER A 90 -1.87 -11.66 -1.87
CA SER A 90 -1.64 -11.12 -3.22
C SER A 90 -0.17 -10.82 -3.42
N ARG A 91 0.27 -10.75 -4.66
CA ARG A 91 1.65 -10.39 -4.99
C ARG A 91 1.77 -8.90 -5.25
N ASN A 92 2.92 -8.33 -4.91
CA ASN A 92 3.24 -6.98 -5.36
C ASN A 92 3.23 -6.94 -6.89
N LEU A 93 2.61 -5.90 -7.47
CA LEU A 93 2.43 -5.77 -8.92
C LEU A 93 3.75 -5.90 -9.67
N TRP A 94 4.82 -5.26 -9.19
CA TRP A 94 6.16 -5.29 -9.79
C TRP A 94 6.87 -6.65 -9.72
N LYS A 95 6.34 -7.59 -8.93
CA LYS A 95 6.83 -8.99 -8.84
C LYS A 95 6.01 -9.97 -9.69
N ILE A 96 5.05 -9.48 -10.44
CA ILE A 96 4.22 -10.30 -11.33
C ILE A 96 4.90 -10.35 -12.69
N ASN A 97 4.93 -11.55 -13.29
CA ASN A 97 5.32 -11.65 -14.69
C ASN A 97 4.19 -11.07 -15.55
N PRO A 98 4.40 -9.94 -16.22
CA PRO A 98 3.36 -9.29 -16.98
C PRO A 98 2.82 -10.13 -18.13
N LEU A 99 3.62 -11.03 -18.73
CA LEU A 99 3.18 -11.94 -19.79
C LEU A 99 2.11 -12.94 -19.31
N MET A 100 1.93 -13.09 -18.01
CA MET A 100 0.90 -13.94 -17.39
C MET A 100 -0.38 -13.18 -17.07
N LEU A 101 -0.43 -11.87 -17.33
CA LEU A 101 -1.62 -11.05 -17.07
C LEU A 101 -2.63 -11.16 -18.21
N ASN A 102 -3.89 -11.30 -17.84
CA ASN A 102 -5.00 -11.05 -18.75
C ASN A 102 -5.34 -9.55 -18.71
N LEU A 103 -5.19 -8.85 -19.84
CA LEU A 103 -5.39 -7.41 -19.92
C LEU A 103 -6.83 -6.99 -19.68
N ASP A 104 -7.84 -7.78 -20.10
CA ASP A 104 -9.25 -7.48 -19.84
C ASP A 104 -9.55 -7.55 -18.34
N THR A 105 -8.97 -8.53 -17.66
CA THR A 105 -9.09 -8.69 -16.22
C THR A 105 -8.38 -7.56 -15.48
N LEU A 106 -7.19 -7.15 -15.94
CA LEU A 106 -6.46 -6.00 -15.41
C LEU A 106 -7.29 -4.71 -15.55
N LEU A 107 -7.83 -4.46 -16.75
CA LEU A 107 -8.64 -3.28 -17.03
C LEU A 107 -9.92 -3.24 -16.19
N LYS A 108 -10.58 -4.39 -15.99
CA LYS A 108 -11.73 -4.51 -15.08
C LYS A 108 -11.32 -4.19 -13.64
N GLY A 109 -10.15 -4.65 -13.22
CA GLY A 109 -9.59 -4.34 -11.90
C GLY A 109 -9.34 -2.84 -11.70
N ILE A 110 -8.77 -2.17 -12.72
CA ILE A 110 -8.55 -0.72 -12.70
C ILE A 110 -9.89 0.02 -12.54
N LYS A 111 -10.91 -0.33 -13.32
CA LYS A 111 -12.25 0.26 -13.22
C LYS A 111 -12.86 0.09 -11.82
N ASN A 112 -12.68 -1.08 -11.20
CA ASN A 112 -13.16 -1.30 -9.84
C ASN A 112 -12.39 -0.47 -8.81
N ALA A 113 -11.07 -0.38 -8.95
CA ALA A 113 -10.24 0.44 -8.06
C ALA A 113 -10.61 1.93 -8.15
N THR A 114 -10.92 2.44 -9.36
CA THR A 114 -11.34 3.83 -9.58
C THR A 114 -12.50 4.25 -8.66
N LEU A 115 -13.44 3.34 -8.38
CA LEU A 115 -14.55 3.62 -7.46
C LEU A 115 -14.06 3.96 -6.05
N ASP A 116 -13.06 3.22 -5.56
CA ASP A 116 -12.50 3.45 -4.23
C ASP A 116 -11.62 4.71 -4.19
N PHE A 117 -10.90 5.03 -5.29
CA PHE A 117 -10.20 6.31 -5.41
C PHE A 117 -11.16 7.50 -5.34
N ASN A 118 -12.32 7.39 -5.95
CA ASN A 118 -13.37 8.42 -5.85
C ASN A 118 -13.87 8.57 -4.41
N ILE A 119 -14.08 7.43 -3.69
CA ILE A 119 -14.44 7.47 -2.27
C ILE A 119 -13.39 8.22 -1.45
N LEU A 120 -12.10 7.96 -1.68
CA LEU A 120 -11.04 8.68 -0.97
C LEU A 120 -11.06 10.17 -1.29
N SER A 121 -11.25 10.52 -2.57
CA SER A 121 -11.33 11.93 -3.01
C SER A 121 -12.53 12.66 -2.40
N GLU A 122 -13.70 12.01 -2.32
CA GLU A 122 -14.90 12.53 -1.67
C GLU A 122 -14.73 12.75 -0.16
N ASN A 123 -13.83 11.99 0.47
CA ASN A 123 -13.44 12.13 1.88
C ASN A 123 -12.23 13.06 2.09
N ASN A 124 -11.78 13.79 1.06
CA ASN A 124 -10.62 14.66 1.08
C ASN A 124 -9.32 13.96 1.52
N ILE A 125 -9.17 12.67 1.17
CA ILE A 125 -7.98 11.88 1.49
C ILE A 125 -7.02 11.96 0.31
N VAL A 126 -5.85 12.54 0.54
CA VAL A 126 -4.74 12.62 -0.43
C VAL A 126 -3.86 11.40 -0.27
N ILE A 127 -3.57 10.74 -1.38
CA ILE A 127 -2.75 9.54 -1.46
C ILE A 127 -1.29 9.93 -1.71
N TYR A 128 -0.39 9.31 -0.99
CA TYR A 128 1.05 9.45 -1.15
C TYR A 128 1.70 8.09 -1.33
N ASP A 129 2.88 8.06 -1.96
CA ASP A 129 3.76 6.90 -2.06
C ASP A 129 3.05 5.60 -2.47
N ILE A 130 2.32 5.66 -3.57
CA ILE A 130 1.63 4.49 -4.12
C ILE A 130 2.60 3.51 -4.80
N MET A 131 3.78 4.01 -5.21
CA MET A 131 4.82 3.25 -5.90
C MET A 131 5.25 2.04 -5.06
N TYR A 132 5.30 0.86 -5.68
CA TYR A 132 5.63 -0.44 -5.06
C TYR A 132 4.65 -0.92 -3.97
N ASN A 133 3.61 -0.15 -3.62
CA ASN A 133 2.63 -0.49 -2.60
C ASN A 133 1.34 -1.11 -3.16
N ILE A 134 1.30 -1.40 -4.46
CA ILE A 134 0.18 -2.04 -5.14
C ILE A 134 0.36 -3.56 -5.12
N LEU A 135 -0.60 -4.26 -4.52
CA LEU A 135 -0.75 -5.71 -4.63
C LEU A 135 -1.82 -6.03 -5.67
N TYR A 136 -1.61 -7.10 -6.43
CA TYR A 136 -2.54 -7.53 -7.47
C TYR A 136 -2.76 -9.05 -7.43
N ASN A 137 -4.01 -9.44 -7.61
CA ASN A 137 -4.41 -10.82 -7.80
C ASN A 137 -5.65 -10.88 -8.68
N ASN A 138 -5.49 -11.38 -9.90
CA ASN A 138 -6.56 -11.69 -10.85
C ASN A 138 -7.67 -10.61 -10.92
N GLY A 139 -7.30 -9.38 -11.27
CA GLY A 139 -8.23 -8.25 -11.42
C GLY A 139 -8.62 -7.56 -10.11
N THR A 140 -7.99 -7.92 -9.01
CA THR A 140 -8.20 -7.25 -7.73
C THR A 140 -6.93 -6.52 -7.31
N PHE A 141 -7.04 -5.22 -7.14
CA PHE A 141 -5.99 -4.38 -6.57
C PHE A 141 -6.18 -4.20 -5.08
N LYS A 142 -5.07 -4.21 -4.35
CA LYS A 142 -4.99 -3.83 -2.95
C LYS A 142 -3.81 -2.88 -2.78
N ILE A 143 -4.00 -1.82 -2.06
CA ILE A 143 -2.97 -0.81 -1.80
C ILE A 143 -2.68 -0.84 -0.31
N ILE A 144 -1.43 -1.06 0.02
CA ILE A 144 -0.91 -1.16 1.39
C ILE A 144 -0.04 0.07 1.71
N ASP A 145 0.44 0.13 2.95
CA ASP A 145 1.31 1.21 3.46
C ASP A 145 0.68 2.61 3.36
N THR A 146 -0.53 2.72 3.88
CA THR A 146 -1.40 3.90 3.78
C THR A 146 -1.20 4.91 4.91
N LEU A 147 -0.16 4.76 5.73
CA LEU A 147 0.06 5.58 6.94
C LEU A 147 0.30 7.05 6.62
N GLU A 148 1.03 7.32 5.53
CA GLU A 148 1.39 8.68 5.09
C GLU A 148 0.23 9.46 4.46
N TYR A 149 -0.91 8.81 4.19
CA TYR A 149 -2.05 9.51 3.62
C TYR A 149 -2.57 10.60 4.57
N SER A 150 -3.07 11.69 4.03
CA SER A 150 -3.54 12.82 4.84
C SER A 150 -4.82 13.43 4.28
N TYR A 151 -5.51 14.22 5.10
CA TYR A 151 -6.56 15.10 4.59
C TYR A 151 -5.95 16.27 3.81
N GLY A 152 -6.57 16.64 2.68
CA GLY A 152 -6.12 17.76 1.87
C GLY A 152 -6.95 17.99 0.61
N ASP A 153 -6.60 19.04 -0.14
CA ASP A 153 -7.36 19.48 -1.33
C ASP A 153 -6.82 18.91 -2.65
N LYS A 154 -5.65 18.24 -2.63
CA LYS A 154 -5.01 17.70 -3.85
C LYS A 154 -5.53 16.33 -4.27
N VAL A 155 -6.76 16.02 -3.95
CA VAL A 155 -7.39 14.71 -4.22
C VAL A 155 -7.54 14.37 -5.70
N LYS A 156 -7.56 15.36 -6.59
CA LYS A 156 -7.62 15.16 -8.04
C LYS A 156 -6.40 14.40 -8.60
N ASP A 157 -5.28 14.43 -7.90
CA ASP A 157 -4.05 13.75 -8.31
C ASP A 157 -4.01 12.28 -7.89
N ASN A 158 -4.96 11.82 -7.06
CA ASN A 158 -5.00 10.46 -6.54
C ASN A 158 -5.00 9.40 -7.66
N MET A 159 -5.92 9.54 -8.63
CA MET A 159 -6.01 8.60 -9.76
C MET A 159 -4.81 8.70 -10.70
N ARG A 160 -4.24 9.89 -10.85
CA ARG A 160 -3.07 10.09 -11.71
C ARG A 160 -1.89 9.24 -11.24
N GLY A 161 -1.60 9.23 -9.93
CA GLY A 161 -0.55 8.39 -9.35
C GLY A 161 -0.77 6.90 -9.62
N PHE A 162 -1.99 6.40 -9.41
CA PHE A 162 -2.31 5.01 -9.68
C PHE A 162 -2.18 4.65 -11.17
N ASN A 163 -2.72 5.49 -12.07
CA ASN A 163 -2.64 5.26 -13.51
C ASN A 163 -1.20 5.30 -14.00
N LEU A 164 -0.38 6.20 -13.44
CA LEU A 164 1.05 6.26 -13.75
C LEU A 164 1.76 4.94 -13.39
N GLU A 165 1.53 4.39 -12.20
CA GLU A 165 2.13 3.12 -11.79
C GLU A 165 1.73 1.96 -12.70
N ILE A 166 0.46 1.85 -13.06
CA ILE A 166 -0.01 0.82 -14.00
C ILE A 166 0.63 1.00 -15.37
N MET A 167 0.70 2.23 -15.85
CA MET A 167 1.30 2.55 -17.15
C MET A 167 2.80 2.21 -17.16
N LEU A 168 3.56 2.64 -16.14
CA LEU A 168 4.99 2.33 -16.02
C LEU A 168 5.21 0.83 -15.99
N PHE A 169 4.43 0.09 -15.19
CA PHE A 169 4.50 -1.36 -15.14
C PHE A 169 4.28 -2.01 -16.51
N LEU A 170 3.26 -1.56 -17.25
CA LEU A 170 2.94 -2.12 -18.57
C LEU A 170 4.00 -1.71 -19.64
N VAL A 171 4.39 -0.45 -19.67
CA VAL A 171 5.36 0.05 -20.67
C VAL A 171 6.71 -0.59 -20.45
N ASP A 172 7.23 -0.60 -19.23
CA ASP A 172 8.55 -1.11 -18.93
C ASP A 172 8.67 -2.61 -19.20
N ASN A 173 7.58 -3.35 -19.03
CA ASN A 173 7.61 -4.80 -19.15
C ASN A 173 7.10 -5.35 -20.51
N TYR A 174 6.20 -4.61 -21.22
CA TYR A 174 5.60 -5.10 -22.47
C TYR A 174 5.94 -4.24 -23.68
N PHE A 175 5.92 -2.92 -23.51
CA PHE A 175 5.87 -1.99 -24.62
C PHE A 175 7.12 -1.14 -24.74
N ASN A 176 8.12 -1.35 -23.90
CA ASN A 176 9.32 -0.53 -23.86
C ASN A 176 9.97 -0.37 -25.25
N ASP A 177 10.21 -1.46 -25.96
CA ASP A 177 10.79 -1.43 -27.30
C ASP A 177 9.91 -0.71 -28.32
N PHE A 178 8.59 -0.92 -28.22
CA PHE A 178 7.63 -0.27 -29.12
C PHE A 178 7.57 1.23 -28.89
N VAL A 179 7.47 1.64 -27.63
CA VAL A 179 7.44 3.06 -27.22
C VAL A 179 8.75 3.76 -27.62
N ASN A 180 9.91 3.14 -27.38
CA ASN A 180 11.19 3.73 -27.72
C ASN A 180 11.46 3.87 -29.23
N LYS A 181 10.86 3.01 -30.04
CA LYS A 181 10.95 3.07 -31.51
C LYS A 181 9.99 4.08 -32.16
N ASN A 182 9.00 4.54 -31.42
CA ASN A 182 8.01 5.51 -31.91
C ASN A 182 8.20 6.85 -31.20
N SER A 183 8.66 7.88 -31.94
CA SER A 183 9.00 9.19 -31.37
C SER A 183 7.82 9.88 -30.69
N ILE A 184 6.61 9.76 -31.26
CA ILE A 184 5.40 10.36 -30.69
C ILE A 184 5.03 9.68 -29.36
N LEU A 185 5.00 8.34 -29.34
CA LEU A 185 4.68 7.58 -28.12
C LEU A 185 5.74 7.79 -27.05
N LYS A 186 7.02 7.88 -27.44
CA LYS A 186 8.12 8.17 -26.52
C LYS A 186 7.95 9.55 -25.88
N GLU A 187 7.60 10.56 -26.66
CA GLU A 187 7.34 11.90 -26.13
C GLU A 187 6.13 11.91 -25.19
N MET A 188 5.03 11.29 -25.59
CA MET A 188 3.83 11.15 -24.73
C MET A 188 4.16 10.44 -23.42
N TYR A 189 4.97 9.38 -23.47
CA TYR A 189 5.40 8.64 -22.27
C TYR A 189 6.25 9.50 -21.35
N LEU A 190 7.26 10.20 -21.88
CA LEU A 190 8.13 11.07 -21.11
C LEU A 190 7.39 12.26 -20.49
N ASN A 191 6.43 12.82 -21.19
CA ASN A 191 5.62 13.96 -20.74
C ASN A 191 4.38 13.54 -19.95
N GLN A 192 4.14 12.23 -19.82
CA GLN A 192 2.95 11.67 -19.16
C GLN A 192 1.61 12.19 -19.71
N SER A 193 1.59 12.61 -20.99
CA SER A 193 0.44 13.29 -21.60
C SER A 193 -0.75 12.39 -21.88
N TRP A 194 -0.62 11.09 -21.73
CA TRP A 194 -1.75 10.13 -21.79
C TRP A 194 -2.44 9.86 -20.45
N LEU A 195 -2.05 10.60 -19.42
CA LEU A 195 -2.71 10.54 -18.10
C LEU A 195 -3.80 11.62 -17.95
N ASP A 196 -3.80 12.60 -18.83
CA ASP A 196 -4.75 13.69 -18.90
C ASP A 196 -5.89 13.33 -19.87
#